data_560102a0dad5acb8544b3b07386fb661
#
_entry.id   560102a0dad5acb8544b3b07386fb661
#
_cell.length_a   1.000
_cell.length_b   1.000
_cell.length_c   1.000
_cell.angle_alpha   90.00
_cell.angle_beta   90.00
_cell.angle_gamma   90.00
#
_symmetry.space_group_name_H-M   'P 1'
#
loop_
_entity.id
_entity.type
_entity.pdbx_description
1 polymer ?
#
loop_
_entity_poly.entity_id
_entity_poly.type
_entity_poly.pdbx_seq_one_letter_code
_entity_poly.pdbx_strand_id
1 'polypeptide(L)'
;MYETEILEFNHLCPEAAAIRKEVFQKEQGFVNEFDETDARAVHAVLYIKNEPAGTCRYFEEKDGWHIGRLAVLKSFRGAHLGAALLQFAEQRIRARGGKIVMLSAQERARAFYEKQGYIAYGDAFCEEECPHIAMQKRL
;
A
#
# COMPACT_ATOMS: atom_id res chain seq x y z
N MET A 1 -16.79 -4.72 -15.94
CA MET A 1 -16.87 -4.37 -14.52
C MET A 1 -16.51 -5.59 -13.69
N TYR A 2 -15.67 -5.40 -12.70
CA TYR A 2 -15.23 -6.49 -11.82
C TYR A 2 -16.02 -6.46 -10.53
N GLU A 3 -16.37 -7.65 -10.03
CA GLU A 3 -16.83 -7.79 -8.66
C GLU A 3 -15.60 -7.73 -7.77
N THR A 4 -15.50 -6.69 -6.96
CA THR A 4 -14.37 -6.52 -6.04
C THR A 4 -14.85 -6.59 -4.61
N GLU A 5 -14.00 -7.14 -3.76
CA GLU A 5 -14.22 -7.20 -2.33
C GLU A 5 -12.89 -6.92 -1.64
N ILE A 6 -12.88 -6.07 -0.62
CA ILE A 6 -11.67 -5.81 0.17
C ILE A 6 -11.93 -6.29 1.59
N LEU A 7 -11.08 -7.18 2.06
CA LEU A 7 -11.11 -7.69 3.43
C LEU A 7 -9.85 -7.23 4.16
N GLU A 8 -9.95 -6.99 5.46
CA GLU A 8 -8.79 -6.62 6.26
C GLU A 8 -8.52 -7.64 7.36
N PHE A 9 -7.24 -7.78 7.70
CA PHE A 9 -6.75 -8.76 8.67
C PHE A 9 -5.77 -8.08 9.62
N ASN A 10 -5.81 -8.46 10.89
CA ASN A 10 -4.89 -7.93 11.89
C ASN A 10 -3.55 -8.68 11.93
N HIS A 11 -3.26 -9.45 10.90
CA HIS A 11 -2.03 -10.22 10.76
C HIS A 11 -1.66 -10.31 9.29
N LEU A 12 -0.42 -10.65 8.99
CA LEU A 12 0.02 -10.87 7.62
C LEU A 12 -0.54 -12.20 7.14
N CYS A 13 -1.64 -12.13 6.39
CA CYS A 13 -2.29 -13.32 5.85
C CYS A 13 -1.51 -13.88 4.66
N PRO A 14 -1.70 -15.18 4.35
CA PRO A 14 -0.98 -15.80 3.23
C PRO A 14 -1.20 -15.11 1.89
N GLU A 15 -2.41 -14.60 1.64
CA GLU A 15 -2.74 -13.93 0.39
C GLU A 15 -1.95 -12.63 0.23
N ALA A 16 -1.88 -11.81 1.29
CA ALA A 16 -1.10 -10.58 1.26
C ALA A 16 0.40 -10.89 1.08
N ALA A 17 0.90 -11.89 1.80
CA ALA A 17 2.30 -12.30 1.68
C ALA A 17 2.63 -12.76 0.27
N ALA A 18 1.76 -13.54 -0.35
CA ALA A 18 1.98 -14.05 -1.71
C ALA A 18 2.01 -12.92 -2.75
N ILE A 19 1.09 -11.96 -2.64
CA ILE A 19 1.06 -10.80 -3.54
C ILE A 19 2.34 -9.99 -3.39
N ARG A 20 2.77 -9.73 -2.17
CA ARG A 20 3.97 -8.94 -1.90
C ARG A 20 5.24 -9.63 -2.41
N LYS A 21 5.34 -10.95 -2.24
CA LYS A 21 6.46 -11.70 -2.81
C LYS A 21 6.50 -11.57 -4.33
N GLU A 22 5.36 -11.71 -4.98
CA GLU A 22 5.29 -11.65 -6.43
C GLU A 22 5.67 -10.27 -6.95
N VAL A 23 5.12 -9.21 -6.37
CA VAL A 23 5.32 -7.85 -6.86
C VAL A 23 6.67 -7.28 -6.41
N PHE A 24 6.99 -7.35 -5.13
CA PHE A 24 8.17 -6.66 -4.62
C PHE A 24 9.44 -7.48 -4.75
N GLN A 25 9.39 -8.78 -4.52
CA GLN A 25 10.59 -9.62 -4.60
C GLN A 25 10.84 -10.14 -6.01
N LYS A 26 9.86 -10.78 -6.63
CA LYS A 26 10.07 -11.37 -7.95
C LYS A 26 10.08 -10.35 -9.07
N GLU A 27 9.12 -9.44 -9.10
CA GLU A 27 9.01 -8.45 -10.16
C GLU A 27 10.00 -7.30 -9.99
N GLN A 28 10.12 -6.76 -8.77
CA GLN A 28 10.93 -5.56 -8.51
C GLN A 28 12.29 -5.82 -7.86
N GLY A 29 12.54 -7.02 -7.39
CA GLY A 29 13.86 -7.41 -6.88
C GLY A 29 14.21 -6.98 -5.47
N PHE A 30 13.24 -6.54 -4.66
CA PHE A 30 13.50 -6.20 -3.27
C PHE A 30 13.81 -7.46 -2.46
N VAL A 31 14.74 -7.34 -1.51
CA VAL A 31 15.15 -8.45 -0.64
C VAL A 31 14.43 -8.37 0.71
N ASN A 32 14.39 -7.19 1.32
CA ASN A 32 13.85 -6.98 2.67
C ASN A 32 12.40 -6.53 2.63
N GLU A 33 11.54 -7.35 2.04
CA GLU A 33 10.13 -7.01 1.86
C GLU A 33 9.32 -7.09 3.16
N PHE A 34 9.58 -8.13 3.97
CA PHE A 34 8.84 -8.36 5.21
C PHE A 34 9.60 -7.79 6.39
N ASP A 35 8.90 -7.14 7.32
CA ASP A 35 9.53 -6.46 8.44
C ASP A 35 8.69 -6.57 9.73
N GLU A 36 9.20 -5.99 10.82
CA GLU A 36 8.55 -6.03 12.13
C GLU A 36 7.18 -5.34 12.14
N THR A 37 6.98 -4.35 11.29
CA THR A 37 5.71 -3.62 11.17
C THR A 37 4.58 -4.56 10.80
N ASP A 38 4.86 -5.63 10.07
CA ASP A 38 3.85 -6.59 9.65
C ASP A 38 3.09 -7.21 10.82
N ALA A 39 3.72 -7.34 11.98
CA ALA A 39 3.08 -7.95 13.15
C ALA A 39 1.98 -7.06 13.76
N ARG A 40 2.06 -5.73 13.55
CA ARG A 40 1.11 -4.79 14.15
C ARG A 40 0.27 -4.02 13.14
N ALA A 41 0.56 -4.17 11.85
CA ALA A 41 -0.19 -3.51 10.80
C ALA A 41 -1.50 -4.23 10.52
N VAL A 42 -2.47 -3.48 10.00
CA VAL A 42 -3.66 -4.07 9.38
C VAL A 42 -3.33 -4.31 7.91
N HIS A 43 -3.64 -5.50 7.44
CA HIS A 43 -3.38 -5.91 6.06
C HIS A 43 -4.70 -6.02 5.31
N ALA A 44 -4.83 -5.28 4.20
CA ALA A 44 -6.00 -5.32 3.35
C ALA A 44 -5.69 -6.13 2.11
N VAL A 45 -6.64 -6.96 1.69
CA VAL A 45 -6.52 -7.73 0.45
C VAL A 45 -7.76 -7.46 -0.40
N LEU A 46 -7.53 -7.11 -1.65
CA LEU A 46 -8.58 -6.92 -2.63
C LEU A 46 -8.72 -8.17 -3.46
N TYR A 47 -9.94 -8.68 -3.54
CA TYR A 47 -10.28 -9.88 -4.30
C TYR A 47 -11.12 -9.49 -5.51
N ILE A 48 -10.86 -10.14 -6.64
CA ILE A 48 -11.71 -10.08 -7.83
C ILE A 48 -12.23 -11.47 -8.07
N LYS A 49 -13.55 -11.65 -8.02
CA LYS A 49 -14.19 -12.98 -8.19
C LYS A 49 -13.52 -14.03 -7.30
N ASN A 50 -13.27 -13.67 -6.04
CA ASN A 50 -12.64 -14.52 -5.03
C ASN A 50 -11.15 -14.80 -5.26
N GLU A 51 -10.50 -14.13 -6.23
CA GLU A 51 -9.06 -14.26 -6.45
C GLU A 51 -8.34 -13.06 -5.84
N PRO A 52 -7.31 -13.28 -5.01
CA PRO A 52 -6.51 -12.18 -4.48
C PRO A 52 -5.80 -11.44 -5.62
N ALA A 53 -6.00 -10.12 -5.70
CA ALA A 53 -5.48 -9.31 -6.80
C ALA A 53 -4.56 -8.20 -6.33
N GLY A 54 -4.75 -7.69 -5.11
CA GLY A 54 -3.95 -6.59 -4.60
C GLY A 54 -3.96 -6.55 -3.09
N THR A 55 -3.04 -5.78 -2.51
CA THR A 55 -2.90 -5.65 -1.07
C THR A 55 -2.31 -4.29 -0.70
N CYS A 56 -2.51 -3.89 0.54
CA CYS A 56 -1.76 -2.82 1.19
C CYS A 56 -1.78 -3.07 2.69
N ARG A 57 -0.95 -2.34 3.42
CA ARG A 57 -1.00 -2.35 4.89
C ARG A 57 -1.13 -0.93 5.40
N TYR A 58 -1.74 -0.76 6.57
CA TYR A 58 -1.75 0.52 7.24
C TYR A 58 -1.52 0.31 8.73
N PHE A 59 -0.93 1.33 9.37
CA PHE A 59 -0.52 1.23 10.77
C PHE A 59 -0.29 2.63 11.34
N GLU A 60 -0.35 2.74 12.66
CA GLU A 60 -0.10 3.99 13.36
C GLU A 60 1.31 3.99 13.96
N GLU A 61 2.01 5.11 13.78
CA GLU A 61 3.30 5.39 14.39
C GLU A 61 3.14 6.63 15.27
N LYS A 62 4.23 7.04 15.95
CA LYS A 62 4.21 8.25 16.77
C LYS A 62 3.88 9.50 15.97
N ASP A 63 4.33 9.56 14.72
CA ASP A 63 4.12 10.70 13.83
C ASP A 63 2.78 10.67 13.10
N GLY A 64 2.01 9.61 13.22
CA GLY A 64 0.70 9.49 12.61
C GLY A 64 0.49 8.18 11.89
N TRP A 65 -0.48 8.17 10.99
CA TRP A 65 -0.87 6.97 10.25
C TRP A 65 -0.07 6.82 8.95
N HIS A 66 0.28 5.59 8.64
CA HIS A 66 1.04 5.24 7.43
C HIS A 66 0.31 4.18 6.62
N ILE A 67 0.43 4.29 5.31
CA ILE A 67 0.00 3.25 4.37
C ILE A 67 1.26 2.80 3.63
N GLY A 68 1.41 1.50 3.42
CA GLY A 68 2.54 0.98 2.69
C GLY A 68 2.25 -0.35 2.02
N ARG A 69 3.25 -0.86 1.33
CA ARG A 69 3.19 -2.16 0.65
C ARG A 69 1.97 -2.28 -0.27
N LEU A 70 1.62 -1.18 -0.95
CA LEU A 70 0.55 -1.17 -1.94
C LEU A 70 1.03 -1.92 -3.18
N ALA A 71 0.35 -2.99 -3.52
CA ALA A 71 0.74 -3.84 -4.64
C ALA A 71 -0.48 -4.43 -5.32
N VAL A 72 -0.46 -4.45 -6.65
CA VAL A 72 -1.47 -5.10 -7.48
C VAL A 72 -0.75 -6.08 -8.40
N LEU A 73 -1.23 -7.31 -8.46
CA LEU A 73 -0.65 -8.31 -9.35
C LEU A 73 -0.73 -7.84 -10.79
N LYS A 74 0.31 -8.15 -11.56
CA LYS A 74 0.47 -7.63 -12.93
C LYS A 74 -0.75 -7.90 -13.81
N SER A 75 -1.32 -9.10 -13.70
CA SER A 75 -2.47 -9.49 -14.52
C SER A 75 -3.76 -8.71 -14.19
N PHE A 76 -3.80 -8.03 -13.06
CA PHE A 76 -4.97 -7.26 -12.63
C PHE A 76 -4.77 -5.74 -12.71
N ARG A 77 -3.64 -5.29 -13.26
CA ARG A 77 -3.36 -3.84 -13.38
C ARG A 77 -4.20 -3.21 -14.49
N GLY A 78 -4.39 -1.89 -14.37
CA GLY A 78 -5.16 -1.13 -15.36
C GLY A 78 -6.64 -0.99 -15.03
N ALA A 79 -7.10 -1.50 -13.87
CA ALA A 79 -8.50 -1.43 -13.46
C ALA A 79 -8.69 -0.56 -12.20
N HIS A 80 -7.75 0.32 -11.91
CA HIS A 80 -7.79 1.25 -10.77
C HIS A 80 -7.86 0.57 -9.40
N LEU A 81 -7.33 -0.65 -9.28
CA LEU A 81 -7.39 -1.41 -8.04
C LEU A 81 -6.48 -0.83 -6.96
N GLY A 82 -5.32 -0.28 -7.37
CA GLY A 82 -4.44 0.42 -6.43
C GLY A 82 -5.12 1.62 -5.79
N ALA A 83 -5.86 2.40 -6.57
CA ALA A 83 -6.62 3.53 -6.06
C ALA A 83 -7.71 3.06 -5.09
N ALA A 84 -8.40 1.96 -5.41
CA ALA A 84 -9.44 1.40 -4.54
C ALA A 84 -8.88 0.96 -3.20
N LEU A 85 -7.73 0.27 -3.20
CA LEU A 85 -7.05 -0.14 -1.97
C LEU A 85 -6.61 1.06 -1.13
N LEU A 86 -6.04 2.06 -1.78
CA LEU A 86 -5.58 3.27 -1.10
C LEU A 86 -6.75 3.99 -0.44
N GLN A 87 -7.86 4.16 -1.16
CA GLN A 87 -9.06 4.80 -0.63
C GLN A 87 -9.67 4.01 0.52
N PHE A 88 -9.69 2.70 0.42
CA PHE A 88 -10.16 1.82 1.50
C PHE A 88 -9.35 2.07 2.77
N ALA A 89 -8.02 2.04 2.67
CA ALA A 89 -7.15 2.27 3.83
C ALA A 89 -7.36 3.66 4.41
N GLU A 90 -7.50 4.69 3.57
CA GLU A 90 -7.77 6.07 4.02
C GLU A 90 -9.07 6.15 4.80
N GLN A 91 -10.12 5.50 4.33
CA GLN A 91 -11.41 5.49 5.00
C GLN A 91 -11.33 4.79 6.37
N ARG A 92 -10.60 3.69 6.45
CA ARG A 92 -10.41 2.97 7.70
C ARG A 92 -9.61 3.79 8.71
N ILE A 93 -8.57 4.48 8.22
CA ILE A 93 -7.75 5.38 9.05
C ILE A 93 -8.61 6.54 9.57
N ARG A 94 -9.41 7.14 8.68
CA ARG A 94 -10.31 8.24 9.08
C ARG A 94 -11.29 7.77 10.15
N ALA A 95 -11.84 6.57 10.01
CA ALA A 95 -12.78 6.01 10.99
C ALA A 95 -12.13 5.80 12.36
N ARG A 96 -10.80 5.68 12.42
CA ARG A 96 -10.03 5.54 13.66
C ARG A 96 -9.50 6.89 14.17
N GLY A 97 -9.95 8.00 13.58
CA GLY A 97 -9.56 9.34 14.00
C GLY A 97 -8.31 9.88 13.34
N GLY A 98 -7.75 9.18 12.36
CA GLY A 98 -6.60 9.66 11.62
C GLY A 98 -6.94 10.84 10.74
N LYS A 99 -6.06 11.85 10.70
CA LYS A 99 -6.27 13.08 9.94
C LYS A 99 -5.27 13.28 8.82
N ILE A 100 -4.12 12.63 8.91
CA ILE A 100 -3.04 12.72 7.92
C ILE A 100 -2.52 11.32 7.68
N VAL A 101 -2.30 10.99 6.42
CA VAL A 101 -1.68 9.75 6.02
C VAL A 101 -0.33 10.05 5.39
N MET A 102 0.68 9.28 5.82
CA MET A 102 2.04 9.38 5.27
C MET A 102 2.39 8.08 4.58
N LEU A 103 3.24 8.16 3.57
CA LEU A 103 3.77 6.99 2.90
C LEU A 103 5.10 7.29 2.24
N SER A 104 5.84 6.24 1.90
CA SER A 104 7.06 6.33 1.09
C SER A 104 6.73 5.79 -0.29
N ALA A 105 6.74 6.65 -1.28
CA ALA A 105 6.44 6.27 -2.65
C ALA A 105 7.72 6.02 -3.43
N GLN A 106 7.76 4.92 -4.20
CA GLN A 106 8.81 4.78 -5.21
C GLN A 106 8.64 5.95 -6.20
N GLU A 107 9.76 6.56 -6.62
CA GLU A 107 9.69 7.73 -7.52
C GLU A 107 8.85 7.45 -8.76
N ARG A 108 8.96 6.26 -9.31
CA ARG A 108 8.17 5.87 -10.49
C ARG A 108 6.66 5.81 -10.24
N ALA A 109 6.24 5.74 -8.98
CA ALA A 109 4.82 5.72 -8.60
C ALA A 109 4.32 7.08 -8.11
N ARG A 110 5.18 8.09 -8.07
CA ARG A 110 4.85 9.41 -7.53
C ARG A 110 3.62 10.01 -8.21
N ALA A 111 3.56 9.97 -9.53
CA ALA A 111 2.43 10.55 -10.28
C ALA A 111 1.11 9.89 -9.89
N PHE A 112 1.11 8.57 -9.65
CA PHE A 112 -0.09 7.87 -9.18
C PHE A 112 -0.57 8.44 -7.86
N TYR A 113 0.34 8.61 -6.89
CA TYR A 113 -0.04 9.13 -5.58
C TYR A 113 -0.47 10.60 -5.64
N GLU A 114 0.18 11.40 -6.50
CA GLU A 114 -0.23 12.80 -6.69
C GLU A 114 -1.68 12.90 -7.18
N LYS A 115 -2.06 12.03 -8.09
CA LYS A 115 -3.45 11.97 -8.56
C LYS A 115 -4.43 11.59 -7.46
N GLN A 116 -3.96 10.87 -6.44
CA GLN A 116 -4.78 10.48 -5.30
C GLN A 116 -4.79 11.56 -4.19
N GLY A 117 -4.13 12.70 -4.42
CA GLY A 117 -4.14 13.82 -3.49
C GLY A 117 -2.94 13.88 -2.55
N TYR A 118 -1.91 13.09 -2.80
CA TYR A 118 -0.69 13.10 -1.98
C TYR A 118 0.28 14.17 -2.47
N ILE A 119 0.99 14.76 -1.52
CA ILE A 119 2.00 15.80 -1.78
C ILE A 119 3.33 15.30 -1.25
N ALA A 120 4.37 15.38 -2.09
CA ALA A 120 5.72 14.99 -1.70
C ALA A 120 6.31 16.01 -0.72
N TYR A 121 7.11 15.53 0.22
CA TYR A 121 7.87 16.40 1.13
C TYR A 121 9.25 15.80 1.40
N GLY A 122 10.21 16.67 1.68
CA GLY A 122 11.59 16.26 1.92
C GLY A 122 12.31 15.87 0.63
N ASP A 123 13.50 15.33 0.80
CA ASP A 123 14.35 14.93 -0.31
C ASP A 123 14.13 13.45 -0.66
N ALA A 124 14.43 13.12 -1.91
CA ALA A 124 14.40 11.72 -2.34
C ALA A 124 15.47 10.91 -1.59
N PHE A 125 15.18 9.65 -1.33
CA PHE A 125 16.10 8.74 -0.67
C PHE A 125 16.03 7.38 -1.36
N CYS A 126 17.03 6.53 -1.10
CA CYS A 126 17.07 5.20 -1.71
C CYS A 126 16.78 4.12 -0.69
N GLU A 127 15.95 3.16 -1.05
CA GLU A 127 15.76 1.91 -0.32
C GLU A 127 16.12 0.78 -1.29
N GLU A 128 17.12 -0.03 -0.94
CA GLU A 128 17.61 -1.12 -1.78
C GLU A 128 17.86 -0.64 -3.23
N GLU A 129 18.54 0.49 -3.37
CA GLU A 129 18.90 1.11 -4.65
C GLU A 129 17.71 1.65 -5.47
N CYS A 130 16.51 1.66 -4.91
CA CYS A 130 15.33 2.20 -5.55
C CYS A 130 15.02 3.59 -4.99
N PRO A 131 14.89 4.63 -5.84
CA PRO A 131 14.57 5.97 -5.36
C PRO A 131 13.16 6.03 -4.78
N HIS A 132 13.03 6.64 -3.61
CA HIS A 132 11.76 6.85 -2.92
C HIS A 132 11.61 8.30 -2.50
N ILE A 133 10.38 8.74 -2.29
CA ILE A 133 10.08 10.04 -1.71
C ILE A 133 8.93 9.91 -0.72
N ALA A 134 9.04 10.63 0.39
CA ALA A 134 7.97 10.68 1.38
C ALA A 134 6.83 11.54 0.84
N MET A 135 5.60 11.08 1.04
CA MET A 135 4.41 11.80 0.62
C MET A 135 3.36 11.78 1.73
N GLN A 136 2.49 12.77 1.73
CA GLN A 136 1.43 12.85 2.73
C GLN A 136 0.15 13.41 2.13
N LYS A 137 -0.95 13.10 2.79
CA LYS A 137 -2.28 13.55 2.40
C LYS A 137 -3.09 13.85 3.65
N ARG A 138 -3.77 14.99 3.67
CA ARG A 138 -4.74 15.32 4.71
C ARG A 138 -6.07 14.65 4.35
N LEU A 139 -6.62 13.92 5.31
CA LEU A 139 -7.89 13.23 5.11
C LEU A 139 -9.10 14.12 5.40
#